data_c9e0ba1a4a6d29ffe4b28b97c3a761a2
#
_entry.id   c9e0ba1a4a6d29ffe4b28b97c3a761a2
#
_cell.length_a   1.000
_cell.length_b   1.000
_cell.length_c   1.000
_cell.angle_alpha   90.00
_cell.angle_beta   90.00
_cell.angle_gamma   90.00
#
_symmetry.space_group_name_H-M   'P 1'
#
loop_
_entity.id
_entity.type
_entity.pdbx_description
1 polymer ?
#
loop_
_entity_poly.entity_id
_entity_poly.type
_entity_poly.pdbx_seq_one_letter_code
_entity_poly.pdbx_strand_id
1 'polypeptide(L)'
;MTFNFSLVGIDQIINNAAKIRQMSGGQFNCPIVFRGPTGSAGQLGATHSQAFENWFANTPGLKVIVPSNPYDAKGLLKAAIRDDEPVIFIESEQMYGDKMELPEGEYILTFGVGERKKKGHEDKVLSLGKIIKKTAQVTE
;
A
#
# COMPACT_ATOMS: atom_id res chain seq x y z
N MET A 1 -3.30 16.50 5.91
CA MET A 1 -4.45 15.58 6.16
C MET A 1 -4.06 14.19 5.73
N THR A 2 -4.37 13.18 6.53
CA THR A 2 -4.07 11.78 6.22
C THR A 2 -5.10 11.17 5.25
N PHE A 3 -4.89 9.90 4.88
CA PHE A 3 -5.70 9.19 3.88
C PHE A 3 -7.18 8.98 4.28
N ASN A 4 -7.55 9.40 5.49
CA ASN A 4 -8.94 9.38 5.97
C ASN A 4 -9.92 10.16 5.06
N PHE A 5 -9.46 11.13 4.28
CA PHE A 5 -10.32 11.82 3.30
C PHE A 5 -10.89 10.87 2.24
N SER A 6 -10.23 9.73 2.00
CA SER A 6 -10.73 8.69 1.09
C SER A 6 -12.04 8.05 1.55
N LEU A 7 -12.41 8.21 2.83
CA LEU A 7 -13.66 7.68 3.37
C LEU A 7 -14.90 8.27 2.67
N VAL A 8 -14.81 9.46 2.12
CA VAL A 8 -15.90 10.05 1.32
C VAL A 8 -16.21 9.23 0.07
N GLY A 9 -15.19 8.59 -0.51
CA GLY A 9 -15.32 7.74 -1.68
C GLY A 9 -15.10 6.25 -1.42
N ILE A 10 -15.18 5.80 -0.17
CA ILE A 10 -14.81 4.44 0.23
C ILE A 10 -15.62 3.36 -0.49
N ASP A 11 -16.87 3.62 -0.79
CA ASP A 11 -17.72 2.71 -1.57
C ASP A 11 -17.14 2.44 -2.95
N GLN A 12 -16.64 3.46 -3.64
CA GLN A 12 -16.03 3.33 -4.96
C GLN A 12 -14.75 2.49 -4.92
N ILE A 13 -14.03 2.54 -3.81
CA ILE A 13 -12.81 1.74 -3.61
C ILE A 13 -13.16 0.30 -3.27
N ILE A 14 -14.04 0.09 -2.29
CA ILE A 14 -14.29 -1.24 -1.70
C ILE A 14 -15.30 -2.05 -2.51
N ASN A 15 -16.39 -1.44 -2.96
CA ASN A 15 -17.48 -2.13 -3.64
C ASN A 15 -17.37 -2.09 -5.18
N ASN A 16 -16.65 -1.15 -5.74
CA ASN A 16 -16.44 -1.05 -7.17
C ASN A 16 -15.03 -1.47 -7.58
N ALA A 17 -13.99 -0.68 -7.32
CA ALA A 17 -12.63 -0.97 -7.77
C ALA A 17 -12.14 -2.35 -7.33
N ALA A 18 -12.32 -2.70 -6.05
CA ALA A 18 -11.88 -3.97 -5.49
C ALA A 18 -12.65 -5.19 -6.02
N LYS A 19 -13.83 -4.99 -6.62
CA LYS A 19 -14.74 -6.10 -7.00
C LYS A 19 -14.90 -6.28 -8.50
N ILE A 20 -14.55 -5.30 -9.31
CA ILE A 20 -14.81 -5.31 -10.75
C ILE A 20 -14.22 -6.55 -11.45
N ARG A 21 -13.01 -6.96 -11.08
CA ARG A 21 -12.38 -8.17 -11.66
C ARG A 21 -13.15 -9.44 -11.31
N GLN A 22 -13.55 -9.58 -10.06
CA GLN A 22 -14.32 -10.76 -9.60
C GLN A 22 -15.72 -10.78 -10.24
N MET A 23 -16.40 -9.63 -10.23
CA MET A 23 -17.76 -9.52 -10.79
C MET A 23 -17.81 -9.74 -12.30
N SER A 24 -16.72 -9.40 -13.00
CA SER A 24 -16.61 -9.62 -14.45
C SER A 24 -16.09 -11.02 -14.81
N GLY A 25 -15.88 -11.90 -13.85
CA GLY A 25 -15.26 -13.21 -14.12
C GLY A 25 -13.82 -13.08 -14.66
N GLY A 26 -13.09 -12.04 -14.24
CA GLY A 26 -11.72 -11.78 -14.68
C GLY A 26 -11.58 -11.03 -16.01
N GLN A 27 -12.68 -10.62 -16.63
CA GLN A 27 -12.64 -9.95 -17.94
C GLN A 27 -12.16 -8.50 -17.87
N PHE A 28 -12.41 -7.82 -16.73
CA PHE A 28 -12.02 -6.43 -16.55
C PHE A 28 -11.00 -6.29 -15.42
N ASN A 29 -9.95 -5.53 -15.67
CA ASN A 29 -8.98 -5.09 -14.70
C ASN A 29 -9.32 -3.69 -14.18
N CYS A 30 -8.70 -3.31 -13.05
CA CYS A 30 -8.84 -1.97 -12.50
C CYS A 30 -7.45 -1.43 -12.07
N PRO A 31 -6.62 -1.01 -13.03
CA PRO A 31 -5.24 -0.56 -12.78
C PRO A 31 -5.22 0.85 -12.17
N ILE A 32 -5.64 0.97 -10.92
CA ILE A 32 -5.72 2.25 -10.21
C ILE A 32 -4.85 2.20 -8.97
N VAL A 33 -4.08 3.27 -8.72
CA VAL A 33 -3.36 3.49 -7.48
C VAL A 33 -4.06 4.59 -6.69
N PHE A 34 -4.62 4.23 -5.55
CA PHE A 34 -5.12 5.19 -4.56
C PHE A 34 -3.98 5.51 -3.60
N ARG A 35 -3.56 6.76 -3.54
CA ARG A 35 -2.35 7.16 -2.83
C ARG A 35 -2.62 8.29 -1.84
N GLY A 36 -1.99 8.23 -0.67
CA GLY A 36 -2.06 9.30 0.31
C GLY A 36 -1.25 9.02 1.57
N PRO A 37 -1.10 10.03 2.44
CA PRO A 37 -0.33 9.91 3.68
C PRO A 37 -1.12 9.23 4.79
N THR A 38 -0.40 8.62 5.74
CA THR A 38 -0.97 7.94 6.90
C THR A 38 -0.32 8.38 8.21
N GLY A 39 -0.99 8.10 9.31
CA GLY A 39 -0.47 8.22 10.66
C GLY A 39 -0.60 9.61 11.26
N SER A 40 0.16 9.84 12.32
CA SER A 40 0.04 11.03 13.16
C SER A 40 1.14 12.07 12.93
N ALA A 41 1.93 11.94 11.86
CA ALA A 41 3.14 12.72 11.64
C ALA A 41 2.95 14.23 11.74
N GLY A 42 1.93 14.77 11.11
CA GLY A 42 1.63 16.19 11.14
C GLY A 42 0.86 16.64 12.38
N GLN A 43 0.35 15.73 13.19
CA GLN A 43 -0.48 16.01 14.39
C GLN A 43 -1.55 17.07 14.14
N LEU A 44 -2.23 16.96 13.00
CA LEU A 44 -3.18 17.97 12.50
C LEU A 44 -4.56 17.89 13.16
N GLY A 45 -4.69 17.10 14.20
CA GLY A 45 -5.93 16.88 14.94
C GLY A 45 -6.58 15.52 14.67
N ALA A 46 -7.63 15.22 15.41
CA ALA A 46 -8.22 13.88 15.45
C ALA A 46 -8.70 13.35 14.09
N THR A 47 -9.21 14.22 13.23
CA THR A 47 -9.73 13.84 11.91
C THR A 47 -8.69 13.84 10.79
N HIS A 48 -7.46 14.29 11.06
CA HIS A 48 -6.41 14.47 10.05
C HIS A 48 -5.11 13.72 10.37
N SER A 49 -5.14 12.83 11.37
CA SER A 49 -3.97 12.09 11.85
C SER A 49 -4.36 10.65 12.16
N GLN A 50 -4.95 9.96 11.18
CA GLN A 50 -5.45 8.61 11.32
C GLN A 50 -4.73 7.64 10.39
N ALA A 51 -4.79 6.34 10.73
CA ALA A 51 -4.19 5.24 9.98
C ALA A 51 -5.29 4.26 9.58
N PHE A 52 -5.53 4.11 8.28
CA PHE A 52 -6.61 3.28 7.73
C PHE A 52 -6.12 2.05 6.96
N GLU A 53 -4.85 1.71 7.04
CA GLU A 53 -4.25 0.58 6.31
C GLU A 53 -5.03 -0.72 6.55
N ASN A 54 -5.42 -0.96 7.79
CA ASN A 54 -6.13 -2.18 8.18
C ASN A 54 -7.54 -2.27 7.58
N TRP A 55 -8.20 -1.13 7.35
CA TRP A 55 -9.53 -1.10 6.73
C TRP A 55 -9.46 -1.62 5.30
N PHE A 56 -8.52 -1.08 4.54
CA PHE A 56 -8.30 -1.51 3.16
C PHE A 56 -7.68 -2.90 3.05
N ALA A 57 -6.74 -3.22 3.96
CA ALA A 57 -6.09 -4.53 3.99
C ALA A 57 -7.05 -5.69 4.30
N ASN A 58 -8.18 -5.42 4.94
CA ASN A 58 -9.22 -6.42 5.18
C ASN A 58 -10.18 -6.60 4.00
N THR A 59 -10.03 -5.83 2.93
CA THR A 59 -10.90 -5.87 1.75
C THR A 59 -10.31 -6.78 0.68
N PRO A 60 -10.95 -7.93 0.35
CA PRO A 60 -10.52 -8.75 -0.77
C PRO A 60 -10.60 -7.99 -2.10
N GLY A 61 -9.58 -8.13 -2.93
CA GLY A 61 -9.45 -7.44 -4.21
C GLY A 61 -8.63 -6.16 -4.16
N LEU A 62 -8.17 -5.73 -2.98
CA LEU A 62 -7.21 -4.63 -2.84
C LEU A 62 -5.83 -5.16 -2.46
N LYS A 63 -4.80 -4.56 -3.03
CA LYS A 63 -3.41 -4.66 -2.55
C LYS A 63 -3.11 -3.41 -1.73
N VAL A 64 -2.58 -3.58 -0.52
CA VAL A 64 -2.23 -2.45 0.35
C VAL A 64 -0.72 -2.41 0.56
N ILE A 65 -0.11 -1.28 0.24
CA ILE A 65 1.34 -1.06 0.32
C ILE A 65 1.60 0.11 1.25
N VAL A 66 2.50 -0.11 2.21
CA VAL A 66 2.98 0.92 3.12
C VAL A 66 4.51 0.88 3.10
N PRO A 67 5.18 1.72 2.32
CA PRO A 67 6.64 1.74 2.25
C PRO A 67 7.24 2.25 3.57
N SER A 68 8.43 1.76 3.91
CA SER A 68 9.11 2.09 5.17
C SER A 68 10.40 2.90 4.99
N ASN A 69 10.80 3.17 3.76
CA ASN A 69 11.98 3.96 3.41
C ASN A 69 11.89 4.48 1.97
N PRO A 70 12.75 5.44 1.55
CA PRO A 70 12.73 6.00 0.20
C PRO A 70 12.99 4.98 -0.93
N TYR A 71 13.80 3.97 -0.69
CA TYR A 71 14.08 2.91 -1.67
C TYR A 71 12.81 2.10 -1.96
N ASP A 72 12.13 1.65 -0.91
CA ASP A 72 10.86 0.92 -1.03
C ASP A 72 9.78 1.81 -1.66
N ALA A 73 9.69 3.07 -1.25
CA ALA A 73 8.70 4.01 -1.79
C ALA A 73 8.82 4.14 -3.31
N LYS A 74 10.03 4.34 -3.83
CA LYS A 74 10.26 4.45 -5.28
C LYS A 74 9.97 3.15 -6.02
N GLY A 75 10.50 2.04 -5.54
CA GLY A 75 10.39 0.75 -6.22
C GLY A 75 8.98 0.16 -6.19
N LEU A 76 8.31 0.24 -5.03
CA LEU A 76 6.95 -0.27 -4.85
C LEU A 76 5.90 0.61 -5.54
N LEU A 77 6.09 1.95 -5.58
CA LEU A 77 5.16 2.81 -6.30
C LEU A 77 5.19 2.54 -7.81
N LYS A 78 6.36 2.31 -8.37
CA LYS A 78 6.47 1.92 -9.78
C LYS A 78 5.83 0.57 -10.06
N ALA A 79 5.97 -0.40 -9.14
CA ALA A 79 5.28 -1.67 -9.23
C ALA A 79 3.75 -1.49 -9.16
N ALA A 80 3.27 -0.65 -8.25
CA ALA A 80 1.85 -0.36 -8.10
C ALA A 80 1.23 0.25 -9.36
N ILE A 81 1.93 1.19 -10.01
CA ILE A 81 1.46 1.83 -11.25
C ILE A 81 1.36 0.83 -12.42
N ARG A 82 2.17 -0.24 -12.40
CA ARG A 82 2.19 -1.28 -13.43
C ARG A 82 1.31 -2.50 -13.11
N ASP A 83 0.64 -2.46 -11.97
CA ASP A 83 -0.24 -3.56 -11.56
C ASP A 83 -1.62 -3.43 -12.22
N ASP A 84 -2.18 -4.55 -12.65
CA ASP A 84 -3.50 -4.61 -13.27
C ASP A 84 -4.66 -4.56 -12.26
N GLU A 85 -4.34 -4.68 -10.97
CA GLU A 85 -5.31 -4.68 -9.87
C GLU A 85 -5.21 -3.38 -9.05
N PRO A 86 -6.29 -2.99 -8.35
CA PRO A 86 -6.29 -1.75 -7.58
C PRO A 86 -5.35 -1.85 -6.37
N VAL A 87 -4.51 -0.83 -6.23
CA VAL A 87 -3.51 -0.73 -5.17
C VAL A 87 -3.80 0.48 -4.28
N ILE A 88 -3.84 0.25 -2.98
CA ILE A 88 -3.83 1.30 -1.96
C ILE A 88 -2.37 1.52 -1.55
N PHE A 89 -1.84 2.70 -1.84
CA PHE A 89 -0.45 3.06 -1.56
C PHE A 89 -0.42 4.15 -0.50
N ILE A 90 -0.10 3.77 0.74
CA ILE A 90 -0.19 4.66 1.91
C ILE A 90 1.21 4.98 2.42
N GLU A 91 1.54 6.25 2.47
CA GLU A 91 2.87 6.76 2.77
C GLU A 91 2.94 7.32 4.19
N SER A 92 4.07 7.10 4.86
CA SER A 92 4.33 7.80 6.12
C SER A 92 4.72 9.24 5.84
N GLU A 93 3.95 10.19 6.37
CA GLU A 93 4.24 11.61 6.25
C GLU A 93 5.58 11.99 6.91
N GLN A 94 5.99 11.26 7.94
CA GLN A 94 7.30 11.44 8.60
C GLN A 94 8.47 11.19 7.66
N MET A 95 8.31 10.31 6.67
CA MET A 95 9.37 9.96 5.73
C MET A 95 9.51 10.94 4.56
N TYR A 96 8.67 11.95 4.42
CA TYR A 96 8.74 12.88 3.29
C TYR A 96 10.03 13.71 3.26
N GLY A 97 10.68 13.86 4.42
CA GLY A 97 11.98 14.52 4.52
C GLY A 97 13.19 13.58 4.42
N ASP A 98 12.98 12.27 4.40
CA ASP A 98 14.04 11.30 4.43
C ASP A 98 14.84 11.29 3.12
N LYS A 99 16.16 11.21 3.27
CA LYS A 99 17.08 11.10 2.15
C LYS A 99 17.79 9.76 2.20
N MET A 100 17.94 9.13 1.05
CA MET A 100 18.64 7.87 0.88
C MET A 100 19.32 7.82 -0.49
N GLU A 101 20.52 7.27 -0.53
CA GLU A 101 21.14 6.94 -1.82
C GLU A 101 20.35 5.83 -2.49
N LEU A 102 19.98 6.05 -3.73
CA LEU A 102 19.20 5.09 -4.52
C LEU A 102 20.07 4.61 -5.68
N PRO A 103 19.89 3.35 -6.13
CA PRO A 103 20.54 2.87 -7.35
C PRO A 103 20.23 3.79 -8.52
N GLU A 104 21.23 3.99 -9.35
CA GLU A 104 21.06 4.66 -10.64
C GLU A 104 20.16 3.81 -11.55
N GLY A 105 19.35 4.48 -12.35
CA GLY A 105 18.44 3.84 -13.28
C GLY A 105 17.09 3.43 -12.69
N GLU A 106 16.42 2.57 -13.44
CA GLU A 106 15.10 2.07 -13.08
C GLU A 106 15.19 0.76 -12.31
N TYR A 107 14.45 0.68 -11.21
CA TYR A 107 14.19 -0.56 -10.49
C TYR A 107 12.75 -0.63 -10.03
N ILE A 108 12.25 -1.86 -9.90
CA ILE A 108 10.89 -2.19 -9.45
C ILE A 108 11.03 -3.26 -8.37
N LEU A 109 10.28 -3.10 -7.29
CA LEU A 109 10.24 -4.09 -6.22
C LEU A 109 9.03 -4.99 -6.35
N THR A 110 9.23 -6.28 -6.13
CA THR A 110 8.15 -7.27 -6.13
C THR A 110 7.34 -7.17 -4.84
N PHE A 111 6.02 -7.20 -4.95
CA PHE A 111 5.13 -7.23 -3.79
C PHE A 111 5.30 -8.53 -2.99
N GLY A 112 5.23 -8.43 -1.66
CA GLY A 112 5.30 -9.58 -0.75
C GLY A 112 6.69 -10.08 -0.45
N VAL A 113 7.74 -9.42 -0.95
CA VAL A 113 9.13 -9.73 -0.63
C VAL A 113 9.62 -8.77 0.44
N GLY A 114 10.00 -9.30 1.60
CA GLY A 114 10.61 -8.54 2.69
C GLY A 114 12.11 -8.74 2.74
N GLU A 115 12.85 -7.71 3.13
CA GLU A 115 14.28 -7.79 3.39
C GLU A 115 14.55 -7.90 4.89
N ARG A 116 15.38 -8.86 5.29
CA ARG A 116 15.84 -9.01 6.67
C ARG A 116 17.10 -8.19 6.89
N LYS A 117 16.99 -7.08 7.61
CA LYS A 117 18.12 -6.15 7.84
C LYS A 117 19.09 -6.53 8.94
N LYS A 118 18.79 -7.54 9.79
CA LYS A 118 19.69 -7.98 10.87
C LYS A 118 19.54 -9.47 11.17
N LYS A 119 20.67 -10.21 11.20
CA LYS A 119 20.77 -11.56 11.78
C LYS A 119 21.20 -11.43 13.23
N GLY A 120 20.42 -11.93 14.19
CA GLY A 120 20.77 -11.95 15.61
C GLY A 120 19.62 -12.43 16.49
N HIS A 121 19.86 -12.59 17.81
CA HIS A 121 18.91 -13.16 18.78
C HIS A 121 17.63 -12.33 18.97
N GLU A 122 17.60 -11.10 18.48
CA GLU A 122 16.38 -10.31 18.37
C GLU A 122 16.14 -9.99 16.89
N ASP A 123 15.32 -10.81 16.25
CA ASP A 123 14.85 -10.57 14.89
C ASP A 123 13.87 -9.39 14.85
N LYS A 124 14.39 -8.19 14.84
CA LYS A 124 13.58 -7.02 14.49
C LYS A 124 13.45 -6.97 12.97
N VAL A 125 12.29 -7.32 12.49
CA VAL A 125 11.90 -7.04 11.09
C VAL A 125 11.72 -5.53 10.95
N LEU A 126 12.76 -4.83 10.48
CA LEU A 126 12.80 -3.37 10.41
C LEU A 126 12.40 -2.79 9.05
N SER A 127 11.99 -3.63 8.11
CA SER A 127 11.53 -3.16 6.80
C SER A 127 10.44 -4.09 6.31
N LEU A 128 9.23 -3.78 6.67
CA LEU A 128 8.05 -4.34 6.04
C LEU A 128 7.36 -3.21 5.29
N GLY A 129 7.62 -3.14 3.99
CA GLY A 129 6.53 -2.77 3.12
C GLY A 129 5.47 -3.86 3.33
N LYS A 130 4.56 -3.65 4.29
CA LYS A 130 3.58 -4.65 4.69
C LYS A 130 2.58 -4.83 3.58
N ILE A 131 2.84 -5.78 2.71
CA ILE A 131 1.87 -6.19 1.70
C ILE A 131 0.99 -7.23 2.36
N ILE A 132 -0.21 -6.84 2.68
CA ILE A 132 -1.24 -7.77 3.09
C ILE A 132 -1.98 -8.19 1.83
N LYS A 133 -1.55 -9.31 1.25
CA LYS A 133 -2.29 -9.95 0.17
C LYS A 133 -3.35 -10.86 0.79
N LYS A 134 -4.59 -10.42 0.85
CA LYS A 134 -5.72 -11.32 1.10
C LYS A 134 -6.24 -11.80 -0.24
N THR A 135 -5.76 -12.94 -0.67
CA THR A 135 -6.34 -13.67 -1.78
C THR A 135 -7.66 -14.27 -1.28
N ALA A 136 -8.78 -13.84 -1.81
CA ALA A 136 -10.01 -14.60 -1.67
C ALA A 136 -9.79 -15.92 -2.44
N GLN A 137 -9.65 -17.03 -1.74
CA GLN A 137 -9.82 -18.34 -2.36
C GLN A 137 -11.30 -18.44 -2.70
N VAL A 138 -11.61 -18.31 -3.97
CA VAL A 138 -12.87 -18.78 -4.51
C VAL A 138 -12.71 -20.29 -4.53
N THR A 139 -13.34 -20.98 -3.59
CA THR A 139 -13.56 -22.43 -3.68
C THR A 139 -14.54 -22.65 -4.83
N GLU A 140 -14.08 -23.39 -5.83
CA GLU A 140 -14.91 -23.99 -6.88
C GLU A 140 -16.03 -24.87 -6.29
#